data_fd0319293aa272f83b3265b7e9b2bef1
#
_entry.id   fd0319293aa272f83b3265b7e9b2bef1
#
_cell.length_a   1.000
_cell.length_b   1.000
_cell.length_c   1.000
_cell.angle_alpha   90.00
_cell.angle_beta   90.00
_cell.angle_gamma   90.00
#
_symmetry.space_group_name_H-M   'P 1'
#
loop_
_entity.id
_entity.type
_entity.pdbx_description
1 polymer ?
#
loop_
_entity_poly.entity_id
_entity_poly.type
_entity_poly.pdbx_seq_one_letter_code
_entity_poly.pdbx_strand_id
1 'polypeptide(L)'
;EQYQQHFPEQENAEQQLYEWIVVWLAEVLQTSLNHSFQLQQLVTGQYLSECPFYLALSDRVLAMQRVQQLFEEYGIDMPELLEAKSARYLNGSIDLVYFDGQRYHIADYKSNYLGAEQADYQQAQIAESMSLSSYWLQAALYLVALHRYLSVKLQDYNMQQHLGGASYLYLRGMNGQAQQGYFYWKPEDEFILRLDAILGYFAEDKAGKIV
;
A
#
# COMPACT_ATOMS: atom_id res chain seq x y z
N GLU A 1 -11.52 32.75 -37.72
CA GLU A 1 -10.65 33.80 -37.11
C GLU A 1 -11.36 34.58 -35.97
N GLN A 2 -12.02 33.96 -35.04
CA GLN A 2 -12.63 34.63 -33.91
C GLN A 2 -12.86 33.67 -32.77
N TYR A 3 -11.83 33.15 -32.14
CA TYR A 3 -11.92 32.54 -30.78
C TYR A 3 -10.52 32.19 -30.27
N GLN A 4 -9.68 33.21 -30.08
CA GLN A 4 -8.54 33.17 -29.19
C GLN A 4 -8.45 34.55 -28.48
N GLN A 5 -9.44 34.85 -27.65
CA GLN A 5 -9.19 35.77 -26.56
C GLN A 5 -8.40 35.03 -25.50
N HIS A 6 -7.09 35.16 -25.56
CA HIS A 6 -6.19 34.75 -24.49
C HIS A 6 -6.50 35.62 -23.27
N PHE A 7 -6.95 35.03 -22.19
CA PHE A 7 -7.12 35.72 -20.93
C PHE A 7 -5.80 35.59 -20.15
N PRO A 8 -4.97 36.64 -20.05
CA PRO A 8 -3.67 36.60 -19.37
C PRO A 8 -3.78 36.24 -17.88
N GLU A 9 -4.94 36.42 -17.26
CA GLU A 9 -5.23 35.98 -15.89
C GLU A 9 -5.37 34.46 -15.77
N GLN A 10 -5.86 33.77 -16.79
CA GLN A 10 -5.99 32.31 -16.80
C GLN A 10 -4.62 31.63 -17.01
N GLU A 11 -3.80 32.15 -17.92
CA GLU A 11 -2.43 31.64 -18.11
C GLU A 11 -1.58 31.77 -16.85
N ASN A 12 -1.73 32.86 -16.12
CA ASN A 12 -1.02 33.07 -14.86
C ASN A 12 -1.50 32.12 -13.77
N ALA A 13 -2.81 31.82 -13.72
CA ALA A 13 -3.38 30.88 -12.77
C ALA A 13 -2.94 29.42 -13.06
N GLU A 14 -2.92 29.01 -14.32
CA GLU A 14 -2.44 27.69 -14.73
C GLU A 14 -0.93 27.51 -14.42
N GLN A 15 -0.13 28.52 -14.70
CA GLN A 15 1.30 28.51 -14.38
C GLN A 15 1.53 28.43 -12.87
N GLN A 16 0.83 29.19 -12.07
CA GLN A 16 0.92 29.14 -10.61
C GLN A 16 0.49 27.77 -10.05
N LEU A 17 -0.59 27.19 -10.59
CA LEU A 17 -1.04 25.84 -10.22
C LEU A 17 0.02 24.78 -10.54
N TYR A 18 0.63 24.87 -11.73
CA TYR A 18 1.71 23.99 -12.15
C TYR A 18 2.91 24.07 -11.19
N GLU A 19 3.37 25.27 -10.89
CA GLU A 19 4.49 25.49 -9.97
C GLU A 19 4.18 24.93 -8.57
N TRP A 20 2.97 25.16 -8.08
CA TRP A 20 2.52 24.61 -6.81
C TRP A 20 2.53 23.07 -6.81
N ILE A 21 2.01 22.45 -7.88
CA ILE A 21 1.99 20.99 -8.02
C ILE A 21 3.41 20.42 -8.02
N VAL A 22 4.34 21.06 -8.74
CA VAL A 22 5.74 20.63 -8.80
C VAL A 22 6.40 20.69 -7.41
N VAL A 23 6.20 21.78 -6.67
CA VAL A 23 6.71 21.92 -5.31
C VAL A 23 6.12 20.84 -4.39
N TRP A 24 4.79 20.67 -4.41
CA TRP A 24 4.12 19.67 -3.62
C TRP A 24 4.59 18.24 -3.94
N LEU A 25 4.72 17.87 -5.21
CA LEU A 25 5.26 16.56 -5.59
C LEU A 25 6.70 16.37 -5.11
N ALA A 26 7.53 17.42 -5.16
CA ALA A 26 8.88 17.35 -4.62
C ALA A 26 8.88 17.10 -3.10
N GLU A 27 7.99 17.73 -2.35
CA GLU A 27 7.82 17.50 -0.92
C GLU A 27 7.37 16.06 -0.62
N VAL A 28 6.40 15.53 -1.40
CA VAL A 28 5.97 14.13 -1.30
C VAL A 28 7.16 13.18 -1.50
N LEU A 29 7.94 13.37 -2.56
CA LEU A 29 9.08 12.52 -2.90
C LEU A 29 10.24 12.64 -1.89
N GLN A 30 10.37 13.78 -1.21
CA GLN A 30 11.40 14.06 -0.20
C GLN A 30 10.97 13.66 1.21
N THR A 31 9.68 13.36 1.45
CA THR A 31 9.21 12.94 2.76
C THR A 31 9.98 11.70 3.20
N SER A 32 10.61 11.77 4.38
CA SER A 32 11.33 10.65 4.96
C SER A 32 10.35 9.59 5.44
N LEU A 33 10.34 8.46 4.77
CA LEU A 33 9.60 7.27 5.15
C LEU A 33 10.36 6.47 6.23
N ASN A 34 9.98 5.24 6.46
CA ASN A 34 10.66 4.34 7.38
C ASN A 34 12.18 4.31 7.15
N HIS A 35 12.94 4.30 8.23
CA HIS A 35 14.42 4.30 8.21
C HIS A 35 15.06 5.43 7.41
N SER A 36 14.38 6.61 7.30
CA SER A 36 14.84 7.78 6.58
C SER A 36 14.95 7.60 5.05
N PHE A 37 14.32 6.58 4.50
CA PHE A 37 14.23 6.36 3.06
C PHE A 37 13.28 7.40 2.43
N GLN A 38 13.61 7.87 1.23
CA GLN A 38 12.82 8.84 0.47
C GLN A 38 12.54 8.30 -0.93
N LEU A 39 11.32 8.48 -1.44
CA LEU A 39 10.94 7.98 -2.76
C LEU A 39 11.80 8.55 -3.90
N GLN A 40 12.32 9.77 -3.75
CA GLN A 40 13.25 10.36 -4.72
C GLN A 40 14.58 9.59 -4.88
N GLN A 41 14.92 8.70 -3.94
CA GLN A 41 16.14 7.88 -4.00
C GLN A 41 15.98 6.65 -4.89
N LEU A 42 14.74 6.31 -5.29
CA LEU A 42 14.48 5.18 -6.16
C LEU A 42 15.08 5.40 -7.55
N VAL A 43 15.80 4.39 -8.04
CA VAL A 43 16.30 4.34 -9.40
C VAL A 43 15.60 3.24 -10.20
N THR A 44 15.67 3.33 -11.51
CA THR A 44 15.10 2.32 -12.43
C THR A 44 15.57 0.92 -12.05
N GLY A 45 14.64 -0.01 -11.93
CA GLY A 45 14.89 -1.40 -11.52
C GLY A 45 14.73 -1.65 -10.01
N GLN A 46 14.57 -0.62 -9.20
CA GLN A 46 14.30 -0.75 -7.76
C GLN A 46 12.82 -0.66 -7.42
N TYR A 47 11.94 -0.45 -8.38
CA TYR A 47 10.50 -0.36 -8.14
C TYR A 47 9.68 -0.93 -9.29
N LEU A 48 8.46 -1.33 -8.94
CA LEU A 48 7.38 -1.69 -9.86
C LEU A 48 6.17 -0.86 -9.50
N SER A 49 5.62 -0.11 -10.45
CA SER A 49 4.36 0.61 -10.31
C SER A 49 3.20 -0.23 -10.85
N GLU A 50 2.02 -0.07 -10.26
CA GLU A 50 0.79 -0.75 -10.68
C GLU A 50 0.98 -2.28 -10.79
N CYS A 51 1.55 -2.89 -9.73
CA CYS A 51 1.86 -4.32 -9.72
C CYS A 51 0.58 -5.15 -9.51
N PRO A 52 0.07 -5.86 -10.53
CA PRO A 52 -1.14 -6.67 -10.39
C PRO A 52 -0.88 -7.90 -9.54
N PHE A 53 -1.87 -8.30 -8.74
CA PHE A 53 -1.82 -9.54 -7.98
C PHE A 53 -3.14 -10.31 -8.06
N TYR A 54 -3.03 -11.62 -7.85
CA TYR A 54 -4.15 -12.56 -7.81
C TYR A 54 -3.94 -13.51 -6.63
N LEU A 55 -4.89 -13.52 -5.69
CA LEU A 55 -4.88 -14.45 -4.56
C LEU A 55 -6.07 -15.40 -4.71
N ALA A 56 -5.81 -16.68 -4.87
CA ALA A 56 -6.85 -17.70 -4.87
C ALA A 56 -7.33 -17.95 -3.44
N LEU A 57 -8.62 -18.15 -3.26
CA LEU A 57 -9.25 -18.52 -1.98
C LEU A 57 -9.71 -19.99 -2.04
N SER A 58 -9.27 -20.80 -1.10
CA SER A 58 -9.65 -22.23 -1.03
C SER A 58 -11.09 -22.44 -0.58
N ASP A 59 -11.51 -21.77 0.49
CA ASP A 59 -12.89 -21.73 1.00
C ASP A 59 -13.21 -20.33 1.51
N ARG A 60 -14.15 -19.69 0.85
CA ARG A 60 -14.36 -18.27 1.00
C ARG A 60 -15.04 -17.84 2.29
N VAL A 61 -16.13 -18.49 2.67
CA VAL A 61 -16.90 -18.09 3.86
C VAL A 61 -16.06 -18.31 5.11
N LEU A 62 -15.43 -19.48 5.18
CA LEU A 62 -14.55 -19.82 6.30
C LEU A 62 -13.28 -18.94 6.32
N ALA A 63 -12.74 -18.59 5.15
CA ALA A 63 -11.59 -17.68 5.06
C ALA A 63 -11.90 -16.28 5.60
N MET A 64 -13.05 -15.69 5.26
CA MET A 64 -13.42 -14.36 5.74
C MET A 64 -13.60 -14.33 7.26
N GLN A 65 -14.25 -15.32 7.85
CA GLN A 65 -14.39 -15.42 9.31
C GLN A 65 -13.03 -15.56 10.00
N ARG A 66 -12.14 -16.39 9.45
CA ARG A 66 -10.78 -16.57 9.99
C ARG A 66 -9.91 -15.32 9.84
N VAL A 67 -10.07 -14.59 8.74
CA VAL A 67 -9.40 -13.30 8.56
C VAL A 67 -9.86 -12.32 9.63
N GLN A 68 -11.18 -12.18 9.82
CA GLN A 68 -11.73 -11.30 10.86
C GLN A 68 -11.17 -11.67 12.25
N GLN A 69 -11.21 -12.95 12.61
CA GLN A 69 -10.66 -13.44 13.88
C GLN A 69 -9.16 -13.16 14.01
N LEU A 70 -8.37 -13.36 12.95
CA LEU A 70 -6.94 -13.08 12.96
C LEU A 70 -6.66 -11.59 13.28
N PHE A 71 -7.39 -10.68 12.65
CA PHE A 71 -7.22 -9.24 12.91
C PHE A 71 -7.60 -8.87 14.33
N GLU A 72 -8.69 -9.43 14.86
CA GLU A 72 -9.11 -9.25 16.26
C GLU A 72 -8.06 -9.76 17.25
N GLU A 73 -7.45 -10.93 17.02
CA GLU A 73 -6.39 -11.50 17.86
C GLU A 73 -5.16 -10.59 17.93
N TYR A 74 -4.87 -9.84 16.86
CA TYR A 74 -3.76 -8.88 16.81
C TYR A 74 -4.19 -7.45 17.18
N GLY A 75 -5.42 -7.26 17.65
CA GLY A 75 -5.95 -5.94 18.06
C GLY A 75 -6.05 -4.94 16.93
N ILE A 76 -6.21 -5.40 15.69
CA ILE A 76 -6.35 -4.55 14.51
C ILE A 76 -7.84 -4.36 14.22
N ASP A 77 -8.30 -3.14 14.41
CA ASP A 77 -9.70 -2.79 14.22
C ASP A 77 -10.01 -2.59 12.73
N MET A 78 -11.06 -3.24 12.24
CA MET A 78 -11.50 -3.17 10.84
C MET A 78 -13.01 -3.36 10.73
N PRO A 79 -13.65 -2.80 9.70
CA PRO A 79 -15.07 -3.02 9.46
C PRO A 79 -15.40 -4.50 9.27
N GLU A 80 -16.60 -4.89 9.68
CA GLU A 80 -17.09 -6.25 9.47
C GLU A 80 -17.07 -6.64 7.98
N LEU A 81 -16.48 -7.79 7.69
CA LEU A 81 -16.39 -8.29 6.33
C LEU A 81 -17.73 -8.90 5.92
N LEU A 82 -18.49 -8.18 5.11
CA LEU A 82 -19.73 -8.65 4.56
C LEU A 82 -19.50 -9.78 3.55
N GLU A 83 -20.36 -10.82 3.61
CA GLU A 83 -20.32 -11.94 2.66
C GLU A 83 -20.55 -11.46 1.21
N ALA A 84 -19.49 -11.30 0.47
CA ALA A 84 -19.57 -10.99 -0.94
C ALA A 84 -19.78 -12.25 -1.79
N LYS A 85 -20.81 -12.26 -2.61
CA LYS A 85 -21.43 -13.48 -3.17
C LYS A 85 -20.69 -14.27 -4.26
N SER A 86 -19.51 -13.97 -4.77
CA SER A 86 -19.03 -14.80 -5.91
C SER A 86 -17.56 -14.78 -6.36
N ALA A 87 -16.58 -14.29 -5.63
CA ALA A 87 -15.22 -14.33 -6.16
C ALA A 87 -14.38 -15.48 -5.55
N ARG A 88 -13.85 -16.36 -6.37
CA ARG A 88 -12.83 -17.35 -5.99
C ARG A 88 -11.43 -16.76 -5.92
N TYR A 89 -11.27 -15.53 -6.38
CA TYR A 89 -9.99 -14.84 -6.43
C TYR A 89 -10.16 -13.43 -5.85
N LEU A 90 -9.20 -13.03 -5.04
CA LEU A 90 -8.96 -11.63 -4.74
C LEU A 90 -7.92 -11.11 -5.73
N ASN A 91 -8.24 -10.06 -6.42
CA ASN A 91 -7.33 -9.42 -7.36
C ASN A 91 -7.29 -7.91 -7.12
N GLY A 92 -6.17 -7.31 -7.43
CA GLY A 92 -5.96 -5.88 -7.30
C GLY A 92 -4.66 -5.46 -7.96
N SER A 93 -4.31 -4.19 -7.79
CA SER A 93 -3.03 -3.63 -8.14
C SER A 93 -2.41 -2.99 -6.91
N ILE A 94 -1.12 -3.22 -6.70
CA ILE A 94 -0.32 -2.51 -5.68
C ILE A 94 0.26 -1.29 -6.39
N ASP A 95 -0.03 -0.09 -5.92
CA ASP A 95 0.39 1.15 -6.57
C ASP A 95 1.91 1.21 -6.75
N LEU A 96 2.67 0.80 -5.73
CA LEU A 96 4.12 0.77 -5.77
C LEU A 96 4.68 -0.37 -4.93
N VAL A 97 5.53 -1.20 -5.53
CA VAL A 97 6.46 -2.09 -4.83
C VAL A 97 7.86 -1.51 -5.00
N TYR A 98 8.63 -1.35 -3.93
CA TYR A 98 9.96 -0.76 -4.00
C TYR A 98 10.97 -1.47 -3.09
N PHE A 99 12.25 -1.38 -3.48
CA PHE A 99 13.39 -1.89 -2.72
C PHE A 99 14.20 -0.71 -2.16
N ASP A 100 14.32 -0.65 -0.83
CA ASP A 100 15.02 0.43 -0.14
C ASP A 100 16.54 0.21 0.00
N GLY A 101 17.07 -0.84 -0.63
CA GLY A 101 18.44 -1.28 -0.50
C GLY A 101 18.63 -2.45 0.48
N GLN A 102 17.59 -2.77 1.27
CA GLN A 102 17.60 -3.87 2.24
C GLN A 102 16.37 -4.78 2.10
N ARG A 103 15.19 -4.19 1.95
CA ARG A 103 13.90 -4.89 1.94
C ARG A 103 13.00 -4.40 0.83
N TYR A 104 12.07 -5.27 0.44
CA TYR A 104 10.98 -4.94 -0.47
C TYR A 104 9.77 -4.45 0.33
N HIS A 105 9.25 -3.31 -0.03
CA HIS A 105 8.12 -2.63 0.60
C HIS A 105 7.00 -2.42 -0.41
N ILE A 106 5.83 -2.14 0.11
CA ILE A 106 4.72 -1.60 -0.69
C ILE A 106 4.44 -0.16 -0.28
N ALA A 107 3.96 0.64 -1.22
CA ALA A 107 3.32 1.91 -0.93
C ALA A 107 2.00 2.02 -1.68
N ASP A 108 1.03 2.65 -1.04
CA ASP A 108 -0.30 2.91 -1.57
C ASP A 108 -0.62 4.39 -1.41
N TYR A 109 -1.03 5.04 -2.52
CA TYR A 109 -1.28 6.47 -2.57
C TYR A 109 -2.73 6.77 -2.20
N LYS A 110 -2.92 7.62 -1.19
CA LYS A 110 -4.24 8.03 -0.70
C LYS A 110 -4.49 9.51 -0.92
N SER A 111 -5.58 9.83 -1.61
CA SER A 111 -6.07 11.20 -1.81
C SER A 111 -7.16 11.59 -0.82
N ASN A 112 -7.40 10.79 0.23
CA ASN A 112 -8.40 11.04 1.25
C ASN A 112 -8.21 12.43 1.88
N TYR A 113 -9.32 13.13 2.07
CA TYR A 113 -9.35 14.37 2.81
C TYR A 113 -9.69 14.05 4.28
N LEU A 114 -8.74 14.26 5.18
CA LEU A 114 -8.94 14.05 6.62
C LEU A 114 -9.25 15.35 7.36
N GLY A 115 -8.91 16.49 6.76
CA GLY A 115 -9.13 17.82 7.30
C GLY A 115 -8.26 18.87 6.60
N ALA A 116 -8.40 20.14 6.98
CA ALA A 116 -7.69 21.25 6.37
C ALA A 116 -6.28 21.47 6.93
N GLU A 117 -6.04 20.98 8.15
CA GLU A 117 -4.82 21.26 8.91
C GLU A 117 -3.81 20.11 8.79
N GLN A 118 -2.53 20.43 8.94
CA GLN A 118 -1.48 19.42 8.96
C GLN A 118 -1.64 18.41 10.11
N ALA A 119 -2.24 18.85 11.21
CA ALA A 119 -2.56 18.01 12.37
C ALA A 119 -3.55 16.89 12.05
N ASP A 120 -4.40 17.07 11.02
CA ASP A 120 -5.39 16.07 10.59
C ASP A 120 -4.74 14.86 9.90
N TYR A 121 -3.45 14.96 9.55
CA TYR A 121 -2.68 13.91 8.87
C TYR A 121 -1.54 13.35 9.74
N GLN A 122 -1.70 13.39 11.05
CA GLN A 122 -0.79 12.72 11.98
C GLN A 122 -1.09 11.23 12.09
N GLN A 123 -0.20 10.48 12.71
CA GLN A 123 -0.26 9.02 12.81
C GLN A 123 -1.60 8.49 13.34
N ALA A 124 -2.17 9.15 14.38
CA ALA A 124 -3.43 8.71 14.98
C ALA A 124 -4.62 8.89 14.04
N GLN A 125 -4.72 10.01 13.34
CA GLN A 125 -5.79 10.32 12.39
C GLN A 125 -5.71 9.40 11.15
N ILE A 126 -4.49 9.14 10.68
CA ILE A 126 -4.28 8.18 9.58
C ILE A 126 -4.66 6.77 10.02
N ALA A 127 -4.25 6.31 11.22
CA ALA A 127 -4.61 5.00 11.73
C ALA A 127 -6.13 4.81 11.87
N GLU A 128 -6.84 5.83 12.33
CA GLU A 128 -8.31 5.84 12.37
C GLU A 128 -8.91 5.72 10.95
N SER A 129 -8.42 6.51 10.00
CA SER A 129 -8.84 6.43 8.60
C SER A 129 -8.58 5.05 8.00
N MET A 130 -7.46 4.41 8.34
CA MET A 130 -7.14 3.05 7.90
C MET A 130 -8.14 2.02 8.43
N SER A 131 -8.55 2.14 9.71
CA SER A 131 -9.57 1.28 10.31
C SER A 131 -10.92 1.43 9.62
N LEU A 132 -11.39 2.67 9.46
CA LEU A 132 -12.69 2.96 8.85
C LEU A 132 -12.79 2.55 7.37
N SER A 133 -11.67 2.54 6.65
CA SER A 133 -11.63 2.28 5.21
C SER A 133 -11.16 0.86 4.84
N SER A 134 -11.02 -0.06 5.79
CA SER A 134 -10.47 -1.41 5.58
C SER A 134 -9.05 -1.44 5.00
N TYR A 135 -8.27 -0.36 5.17
CA TYR A 135 -6.93 -0.28 4.61
C TYR A 135 -5.94 -1.22 5.31
N TRP A 136 -6.19 -1.61 6.57
CA TRP A 136 -5.44 -2.67 7.23
C TRP A 136 -5.52 -4.00 6.50
N LEU A 137 -6.74 -4.38 6.06
CA LEU A 137 -6.94 -5.58 5.27
C LEU A 137 -6.25 -5.47 3.91
N GLN A 138 -6.38 -4.33 3.22
CA GLN A 138 -5.70 -4.08 1.97
C GLN A 138 -4.18 -4.23 2.12
N ALA A 139 -3.59 -3.61 3.15
CA ALA A 139 -2.17 -3.70 3.44
C ALA A 139 -1.72 -5.14 3.69
N ALA A 140 -2.49 -5.89 4.47
CA ALA A 140 -2.20 -7.29 4.77
C ALA A 140 -2.24 -8.17 3.51
N LEU A 141 -3.25 -8.00 2.66
CA LEU A 141 -3.37 -8.73 1.38
C LEU A 141 -2.22 -8.40 0.44
N TYR A 142 -1.81 -7.14 0.37
CA TYR A 142 -0.67 -6.70 -0.44
C TYR A 142 0.65 -7.29 0.08
N LEU A 143 0.84 -7.35 1.39
CA LEU A 143 2.03 -7.97 1.98
C LEU A 143 2.07 -9.49 1.75
N VAL A 144 0.92 -10.19 1.80
CA VAL A 144 0.84 -11.60 1.42
C VAL A 144 1.16 -11.79 -0.07
N ALA A 145 0.63 -10.93 -0.94
CA ALA A 145 0.93 -10.99 -2.37
C ALA A 145 2.42 -10.76 -2.65
N LEU A 146 3.04 -9.77 -1.99
CA LEU A 146 4.47 -9.51 -2.08
C LEU A 146 5.29 -10.68 -1.51
N HIS A 147 4.91 -11.25 -0.37
CA HIS A 147 5.53 -12.43 0.21
C HIS A 147 5.58 -13.60 -0.78
N ARG A 148 4.43 -13.95 -1.37
CA ARG A 148 4.33 -15.00 -2.40
C ARG A 148 5.18 -14.69 -3.63
N TYR A 149 5.15 -13.45 -4.10
CA TYR A 149 5.95 -13.02 -5.24
C TYR A 149 7.45 -13.18 -4.97
N LEU A 150 7.92 -12.69 -3.83
CA LEU A 150 9.34 -12.77 -3.45
C LEU A 150 9.79 -14.23 -3.24
N SER A 151 8.94 -15.08 -2.65
CA SER A 151 9.25 -16.49 -2.43
C SER A 151 9.50 -17.28 -3.73
N VAL A 152 8.87 -16.83 -4.83
CA VAL A 152 9.08 -17.42 -6.17
C VAL A 152 10.26 -16.79 -6.90
N LYS A 153 10.50 -15.49 -6.69
CA LYS A 153 11.49 -14.71 -7.47
C LYS A 153 12.89 -14.71 -6.87
N LEU A 154 13.00 -14.79 -5.55
CA LEU A 154 14.29 -14.78 -4.86
C LEU A 154 14.66 -16.20 -4.46
N GLN A 155 15.82 -16.69 -4.92
CA GLN A 155 16.29 -18.04 -4.68
C GLN A 155 16.53 -18.33 -3.18
N ASP A 156 17.05 -17.33 -2.45
CA ASP A 156 17.35 -17.41 -1.02
C ASP A 156 16.35 -16.54 -0.20
N TYR A 157 15.08 -16.56 -0.57
CA TYR A 157 14.08 -15.74 0.11
C TYR A 157 13.98 -16.07 1.60
N ASN A 158 14.11 -15.03 2.40
CA ASN A 158 13.87 -15.06 3.84
C ASN A 158 12.97 -13.87 4.21
N MET A 159 11.82 -14.14 4.79
CA MET A 159 10.83 -13.10 5.10
C MET A 159 11.41 -12.02 6.02
N GLN A 160 12.13 -12.42 7.08
CA GLN A 160 12.71 -11.48 8.04
C GLN A 160 13.74 -10.54 7.42
N GLN A 161 14.42 -10.97 6.36
CA GLN A 161 15.46 -10.20 5.67
C GLN A 161 14.94 -9.40 4.50
N HIS A 162 13.97 -9.95 3.77
CA HIS A 162 13.58 -9.41 2.46
C HIS A 162 12.21 -8.73 2.46
N LEU A 163 11.27 -9.15 3.35
CA LEU A 163 9.96 -8.51 3.40
C LEU A 163 10.00 -7.29 4.32
N GLY A 164 9.63 -6.14 3.76
CA GLY A 164 9.41 -4.90 4.47
C GLY A 164 7.98 -4.79 4.97
N GLY A 165 7.44 -3.59 4.96
CA GLY A 165 6.07 -3.28 5.36
C GLY A 165 5.30 -2.52 4.28
N ALA A 166 4.15 -2.01 4.68
CA ALA A 166 3.26 -1.22 3.86
C ALA A 166 3.29 0.26 4.29
N SER A 167 3.52 1.16 3.35
CA SER A 167 3.45 2.61 3.52
C SER A 167 2.17 3.14 2.90
N TYR A 168 1.29 3.74 3.70
CA TYR A 168 0.09 4.45 3.25
C TYR A 168 0.40 5.93 3.18
N LEU A 169 0.42 6.48 1.95
CA LEU A 169 0.87 7.83 1.65
C LEU A 169 -0.34 8.74 1.42
N TYR A 170 -0.74 9.47 2.46
CA TYR A 170 -1.83 10.45 2.40
C TYR A 170 -1.29 11.75 1.81
N LEU A 171 -1.31 11.82 0.49
CA LEU A 171 -0.62 12.85 -0.30
C LEU A 171 -0.96 14.27 0.12
N ARG A 172 -2.19 14.53 0.59
CA ARG A 172 -2.63 15.85 1.05
C ARG A 172 -1.93 16.32 2.33
N GLY A 173 -1.45 15.37 3.14
CA GLY A 173 -0.76 15.65 4.39
C GLY A 173 0.76 15.61 4.29
N MET A 174 1.31 15.15 3.17
CA MET A 174 2.77 15.06 2.98
C MET A 174 3.37 16.42 2.63
N ASN A 175 4.38 16.84 3.37
CA ASN A 175 5.00 18.17 3.27
C ASN A 175 6.52 18.15 3.42
N GLY A 176 7.16 17.02 3.13
CA GLY A 176 8.61 16.84 3.27
C GLY A 176 9.09 16.53 4.69
N GLN A 177 8.23 16.70 5.71
CA GLN A 177 8.60 16.41 7.09
C GLN A 177 8.48 14.91 7.42
N ALA A 178 9.36 14.43 8.28
CA ALA A 178 9.33 13.04 8.73
C ALA A 178 8.03 12.72 9.47
N GLN A 179 7.44 11.57 9.19
CA GLN A 179 6.21 11.05 9.81
C GLN A 179 4.94 11.90 9.55
N GLN A 180 4.98 12.85 8.63
CA GLN A 180 3.85 13.68 8.28
C GLN A 180 3.15 13.16 7.01
N GLY A 181 1.86 12.90 7.10
CA GLY A 181 1.05 12.48 5.96
C GLY A 181 1.26 11.03 5.51
N TYR A 182 1.98 10.20 6.27
CA TYR A 182 2.08 8.79 5.94
C TYR A 182 2.03 7.89 7.16
N PHE A 183 1.66 6.64 6.97
CA PHE A 183 1.65 5.60 7.98
C PHE A 183 2.41 4.37 7.47
N TYR A 184 3.36 3.89 8.26
CA TYR A 184 4.09 2.66 7.96
C TYR A 184 3.64 1.54 8.88
N TRP A 185 3.25 0.42 8.29
CA TRP A 185 2.84 -0.77 9.01
C TRP A 185 3.67 -1.97 8.57
N LYS A 186 4.30 -2.58 9.54
CA LYS A 186 4.99 -3.87 9.39
C LYS A 186 4.47 -4.80 10.46
N PRO A 187 3.52 -5.69 10.14
CA PRO A 187 3.06 -6.71 11.08
C PRO A 187 4.17 -7.72 11.38
N GLU A 188 3.94 -8.51 12.42
CA GLU A 188 4.79 -9.66 12.72
C GLU A 188 4.76 -10.68 11.57
N ASP A 189 5.86 -11.36 11.32
CA ASP A 189 5.96 -12.35 10.26
C ASP A 189 4.91 -13.47 10.44
N GLU A 190 4.62 -13.85 11.70
CA GLU A 190 3.61 -14.84 12.02
C GLU A 190 2.21 -14.41 11.56
N PHE A 191 1.84 -13.13 11.69
CA PHE A 191 0.57 -12.61 11.18
C PHE A 191 0.45 -12.85 9.67
N ILE A 192 1.50 -12.52 8.90
CA ILE A 192 1.51 -12.71 7.45
C ILE A 192 1.40 -14.19 7.07
N LEU A 193 2.16 -15.07 7.76
CA LEU A 193 2.12 -16.51 7.50
C LEU A 193 0.75 -17.13 7.82
N ARG A 194 0.11 -16.70 8.91
CA ARG A 194 -1.24 -17.14 9.28
C ARG A 194 -2.28 -16.66 8.27
N LEU A 195 -2.18 -15.40 7.84
CA LEU A 195 -3.07 -14.85 6.82
C LEU A 195 -2.89 -15.59 5.48
N ASP A 196 -1.64 -15.83 5.09
CA ASP A 196 -1.31 -16.59 3.88
C ASP A 196 -1.91 -18.00 3.90
N ALA A 197 -1.82 -18.70 5.03
CA ALA A 197 -2.43 -20.01 5.23
C ALA A 197 -3.97 -19.97 5.17
N ILE A 198 -4.61 -18.93 5.73
CA ILE A 198 -6.07 -18.73 5.66
C ILE A 198 -6.52 -18.51 4.21
N LEU A 199 -5.76 -17.77 3.45
CA LEU A 199 -6.03 -17.48 2.03
C LEU A 199 -5.75 -18.69 1.12
N GLY A 200 -5.17 -19.77 1.64
CA GLY A 200 -4.87 -20.98 0.90
C GLY A 200 -3.68 -20.82 -0.02
N TYR A 201 -2.49 -20.88 0.52
CA TYR A 201 -1.27 -21.01 -0.28
C TYR A 201 -1.20 -22.42 -0.86
N PHE A 202 -1.37 -22.53 -2.17
CA PHE A 202 -0.99 -23.74 -2.89
C PHE A 202 0.51 -23.65 -3.16
N ALA A 203 1.34 -24.14 -2.22
CA ALA A 203 2.72 -24.45 -2.56
C ALA A 203 2.67 -25.47 -3.71
N GLU A 204 3.33 -25.17 -4.83
CA GLU A 204 3.53 -26.16 -5.87
C GLU A 204 4.07 -27.43 -5.20
N ASP A 205 3.38 -28.53 -5.40
CA ASP A 205 3.96 -29.84 -5.15
C ASP A 205 5.25 -29.89 -5.99
N LYS A 206 6.36 -30.40 -5.42
CA LYS A 206 7.69 -30.46 -6.06
C LYS A 206 7.70 -31.17 -7.44
N ALA A 207 6.54 -31.47 -7.97
CA ALA A 207 6.29 -32.07 -9.28
C ALA A 207 5.74 -31.09 -10.34
N GLY A 208 5.62 -29.78 -10.06
CA GLY A 208 5.30 -28.77 -11.10
C GLY A 208 3.88 -28.85 -11.66
N LYS A 209 2.92 -29.37 -10.91
CA LYS A 209 1.50 -29.35 -11.30
C LYS A 209 0.76 -28.36 -10.42
N ILE A 210 0.25 -27.31 -11.07
CA ILE A 210 -0.77 -26.42 -10.51
C ILE A 210 -2.04 -27.27 -10.34
N VAL A 211 -2.47 -27.49 -9.10
CA VAL A 211 -3.76 -28.09 -8.76
C VAL A 211 -4.66 -27.02 -8.16
#